data_3feb7caba2405ef69d1e45c810ef5385
#
_entry.id   3feb7caba2405ef69d1e45c810ef5385
#
_cell.length_a   1.000
_cell.length_b   1.000
_cell.length_c   1.000
_cell.angle_alpha   90.00
_cell.angle_beta   90.00
_cell.angle_gamma   90.00
#
_symmetry.space_group_name_H-M   'P 1'
#
loop_
_entity.id
_entity.type
_entity.pdbx_description
1 polymer ?
#
loop_
_entity_poly.entity_id
_entity_poly.type
_entity_poly.pdbx_seq_one_letter_code
_entity_poly.pdbx_strand_id
1 'polypeptide(L)'
;MDKFLYRFRPAARLLGGKDAQGIEQPGELENLEIYFAAPDQLNDPLEGYREVFWSGDSLLWKNLFKHYLLLLALKSWEVMMLGAGEKYSNAVQVRARVTSLTPAYAPCFATMLETLFADSVIQSYIAALSKDKRRCYQPELIHHLVWLHPIFLAVVFQVNKDTWIGSLPYESSVEGTEEKNARYSVELSRIAQPDTDEKRFGYYRETALDKTMLDIMMGNVKHSTKLDGEKAIGLNSLIREFPHVFVKALDELMYPRWYVACFMEECRISSIWGTYGGNHKAICLKFKVDDHQAGHSLKLKVPKESLDDSLVYDFKNMHFQAVSYSREFSHVDFFRTMGNTSPEALLQDWHSDGELSFSSSCEWLFSEDKQATARHFEKFNATLTSKLSHWESEKEFRIVLRSNMDLREGAKRKLRYKFKSLDGLIFGIATSIADKIRAIEVIKALCDKHKRKTFNFYQAYYDPASKAIRYDLLEVPGFPRKPT
;
A
#
# COMPACT_ATOMS: atom_id res chain seq x y z
N MET A 1 32.79 -8.02 -16.93
CA MET A 1 31.98 -7.37 -18.01
C MET A 1 31.03 -6.37 -17.33
N ASP A 2 30.82 -5.22 -17.97
CA ASP A 2 29.83 -4.25 -17.45
C ASP A 2 28.43 -4.88 -17.43
N LYS A 3 27.73 -4.79 -16.30
CA LYS A 3 26.33 -5.24 -16.18
C LYS A 3 25.43 -4.07 -16.50
N PHE A 4 24.35 -4.34 -17.22
CA PHE A 4 23.33 -3.36 -17.60
C PHE A 4 21.96 -3.81 -17.16
N LEU A 5 21.12 -2.83 -16.76
CA LEU A 5 19.70 -3.00 -16.53
C LEU A 5 18.90 -1.99 -17.36
N TYR A 6 17.71 -2.36 -17.75
CA TYR A 6 16.91 -1.67 -18.73
C TYR A 6 15.62 -1.11 -18.10
N ARG A 7 15.28 0.15 -18.41
CA ARG A 7 14.06 0.77 -17.92
C ARG A 7 13.27 1.35 -19.08
N PHE A 8 12.04 0.90 -19.26
CA PHE A 8 11.13 1.38 -20.30
C PHE A 8 10.35 2.59 -19.79
N ARG A 9 10.27 3.65 -20.61
CA ARG A 9 9.50 4.85 -20.28
C ARG A 9 8.74 5.38 -21.47
N PRO A 10 7.43 5.67 -21.34
CA PRO A 10 6.69 6.39 -22.36
C PRO A 10 7.37 7.71 -22.70
N ALA A 11 7.48 8.04 -24.00
CA ALA A 11 8.17 9.24 -24.46
C ALA A 11 7.63 10.52 -23.79
N ALA A 12 6.32 10.64 -23.62
CA ALA A 12 5.70 11.80 -22.98
C ALA A 12 6.17 12.04 -21.53
N ARG A 13 6.38 10.95 -20.73
CA ARG A 13 6.90 11.10 -19.38
C ARG A 13 8.40 11.35 -19.36
N LEU A 14 9.12 10.68 -20.25
CA LEU A 14 10.58 10.78 -20.32
C LEU A 14 11.04 12.14 -20.80
N LEU A 15 10.38 12.69 -21.81
CA LEU A 15 10.77 13.93 -22.48
C LEU A 15 10.00 15.15 -21.96
N GLY A 16 8.98 14.96 -21.13
CA GLY A 16 8.10 16.03 -20.69
C GLY A 16 7.18 16.53 -21.81
N GLY A 17 6.60 17.70 -21.62
CA GLY A 17 5.67 18.32 -22.56
C GLY A 17 4.83 19.40 -21.91
N LYS A 18 3.84 19.90 -22.63
CA LYS A 18 2.91 20.90 -22.08
C LYS A 18 1.85 20.21 -21.23
N ASP A 19 1.60 20.76 -20.05
CA ASP A 19 0.48 20.35 -19.20
C ASP A 19 -0.87 20.86 -19.75
N ALA A 20 -1.97 20.59 -19.01
CA ALA A 20 -3.31 21.01 -19.40
C ALA A 20 -3.47 22.54 -19.49
N GLN A 21 -2.58 23.32 -18.85
CA GLN A 21 -2.54 24.77 -18.89
C GLN A 21 -1.58 25.31 -19.96
N GLY A 22 -0.94 24.43 -20.76
CA GLY A 22 0.01 24.79 -21.79
C GLY A 22 1.42 25.12 -21.28
N ILE A 23 1.70 24.92 -19.99
CA ILE A 23 3.02 25.17 -19.36
C ILE A 23 3.93 23.98 -19.64
N GLU A 24 5.14 24.24 -20.15
CA GLU A 24 6.13 23.20 -20.36
C GLU A 24 6.61 22.58 -19.05
N GLN A 25 6.49 21.27 -18.96
CA GLN A 25 6.97 20.46 -17.84
C GLN A 25 8.22 19.69 -18.28
N PRO A 26 9.35 19.82 -17.56
CA PRO A 26 10.58 19.13 -17.90
C PRO A 26 10.39 17.61 -17.74
N GLY A 27 11.02 16.84 -18.63
CA GLY A 27 10.97 15.38 -18.63
C GLY A 27 11.88 14.75 -17.56
N GLU A 28 11.61 13.49 -17.27
CA GLU A 28 12.46 12.68 -16.36
C GLU A 28 13.92 12.61 -16.87
N LEU A 29 14.13 12.63 -18.19
CA LEU A 29 15.46 12.54 -18.79
C LEU A 29 16.27 13.83 -18.56
N GLU A 30 15.65 14.98 -18.75
CA GLU A 30 16.30 16.28 -18.56
C GLU A 30 16.73 16.48 -17.10
N ASN A 31 15.89 16.07 -16.17
CA ASN A 31 16.16 16.16 -14.74
C ASN A 31 17.03 15.01 -14.20
N LEU A 32 17.35 14.01 -15.03
CA LEU A 32 18.02 12.76 -14.63
C LEU A 32 17.28 12.05 -13.48
N GLU A 33 15.96 11.96 -13.57
CA GLU A 33 15.08 11.44 -12.52
C GLU A 33 14.58 10.03 -12.83
N ILE A 34 14.42 9.25 -11.76
CA ILE A 34 13.71 7.98 -11.76
C ILE A 34 12.53 8.13 -10.82
N TYR A 35 11.31 7.95 -11.36
CA TYR A 35 10.10 7.94 -10.58
C TYR A 35 9.91 6.59 -9.89
N PHE A 36 9.65 6.63 -8.59
CA PHE A 36 9.32 5.47 -7.76
C PHE A 36 7.80 5.38 -7.61
N ALA A 37 7.22 4.37 -8.20
CA ALA A 37 5.79 4.13 -8.18
C ALA A 37 5.33 3.55 -6.85
N ALA A 38 4.13 3.92 -6.39
CA ALA A 38 3.45 3.22 -5.32
C ALA A 38 2.87 1.90 -5.88
N PRO A 39 2.58 0.90 -5.02
CA PRO A 39 2.06 -0.41 -5.47
C PRO A 39 0.82 -0.30 -6.35
N ASP A 40 -0.12 0.59 -6.00
CA ASP A 40 -1.35 0.87 -6.73
C ASP A 40 -1.16 1.56 -8.09
N GLN A 41 0.07 1.96 -8.42
CA GLN A 41 0.46 2.57 -9.69
C GLN A 41 1.20 1.60 -10.61
N LEU A 42 1.38 0.36 -10.19
CA LEU A 42 2.03 -0.68 -10.98
C LEU A 42 1.04 -1.34 -11.93
N ASN A 43 1.56 -2.03 -12.96
CA ASN A 43 0.71 -2.62 -14.00
C ASN A 43 -0.08 -3.84 -13.51
N ASP A 44 0.49 -4.61 -12.59
CA ASP A 44 -0.19 -5.75 -11.99
C ASP A 44 -0.94 -5.25 -10.73
N PRO A 45 -2.28 -5.33 -10.69
CA PRO A 45 -3.05 -4.93 -9.52
C PRO A 45 -2.77 -5.80 -8.28
N LEU A 46 -2.10 -6.93 -8.47
CA LEU A 46 -1.69 -7.84 -7.40
C LEU A 46 -0.26 -7.59 -6.90
N GLU A 47 0.39 -6.52 -7.37
CA GLU A 47 1.72 -6.13 -6.89
C GLU A 47 1.74 -5.81 -5.41
N GLY A 48 2.61 -6.53 -4.67
CA GLY A 48 2.67 -6.42 -3.22
C GLY A 48 1.46 -7.00 -2.49
N TYR A 49 0.57 -7.71 -3.23
CA TYR A 49 -0.53 -8.43 -2.61
C TYR A 49 0.02 -9.55 -1.72
N ARG A 50 -0.62 -9.74 -0.59
CA ARG A 50 -0.34 -10.76 0.39
C ARG A 50 -1.63 -11.21 1.04
N GLU A 51 -1.69 -12.46 1.40
CA GLU A 51 -2.82 -12.99 2.13
C GLU A 51 -2.64 -12.70 3.62
N VAL A 52 -3.21 -11.58 4.07
CA VAL A 52 -3.18 -11.19 5.48
C VAL A 52 -4.24 -11.99 6.24
N PHE A 53 -3.83 -12.56 7.36
CA PHE A 53 -4.74 -13.22 8.30
C PHE A 53 -4.48 -12.74 9.73
N TRP A 54 -5.49 -12.86 10.56
CA TRP A 54 -5.46 -12.59 11.99
C TRP A 54 -5.57 -13.91 12.75
N SER A 55 -4.59 -14.18 13.59
CA SER A 55 -4.56 -15.38 14.44
C SER A 55 -3.98 -15.02 15.81
N GLY A 56 -4.79 -15.10 16.86
CA GLY A 56 -4.37 -14.68 18.17
C GLY A 56 -5.31 -15.13 19.29
N ASP A 57 -4.85 -14.92 20.51
CA ASP A 57 -5.63 -15.15 21.73
C ASP A 57 -6.76 -14.12 21.92
N SER A 58 -7.56 -14.31 22.96
CA SER A 58 -8.70 -13.44 23.28
C SER A 58 -8.28 -12.01 23.56
N LEU A 59 -7.08 -11.79 24.07
CA LEU A 59 -6.54 -10.46 24.34
C LEU A 59 -6.29 -9.67 23.05
N LEU A 60 -5.68 -10.29 22.04
CA LEU A 60 -5.44 -9.66 20.74
C LEU A 60 -6.75 -9.31 20.03
N TRP A 61 -7.74 -10.19 20.06
CA TRP A 61 -9.05 -9.91 19.48
C TRP A 61 -9.79 -8.80 20.22
N LYS A 62 -9.72 -8.81 21.57
CA LYS A 62 -10.26 -7.72 22.39
C LYS A 62 -9.61 -6.38 22.04
N ASN A 63 -8.30 -6.34 21.88
CA ASN A 63 -7.58 -5.14 21.50
C ASN A 63 -7.87 -4.69 20.05
N LEU A 64 -8.08 -5.61 19.11
CA LEU A 64 -8.55 -5.27 17.76
C LEU A 64 -9.92 -4.58 17.81
N PHE A 65 -10.87 -5.12 18.58
CA PHE A 65 -12.20 -4.52 18.73
C PHE A 65 -12.16 -3.19 19.49
N LYS A 66 -11.31 -3.07 20.52
CA LYS A 66 -11.03 -1.80 21.20
C LYS A 66 -10.51 -0.75 20.21
N HIS A 67 -9.57 -1.13 19.35
CA HIS A 67 -9.01 -0.23 18.34
C HIS A 67 -10.03 0.14 17.27
N TYR A 68 -10.87 -0.80 16.84
CA TYR A 68 -11.98 -0.52 15.94
C TYR A 68 -12.95 0.50 16.53
N LEU A 69 -13.34 0.32 17.80
CA LEU A 69 -14.20 1.24 18.53
C LEU A 69 -13.56 2.64 18.65
N LEU A 70 -12.27 2.71 18.99
CA LEU A 70 -11.55 3.96 19.11
C LEU A 70 -11.60 4.77 17.81
N LEU A 71 -11.27 4.12 16.67
CA LEU A 71 -11.25 4.83 15.39
C LEU A 71 -12.67 5.21 14.93
N LEU A 72 -13.68 4.39 15.25
CA LEU A 72 -15.09 4.71 14.96
C LEU A 72 -15.56 5.90 15.77
N ALA A 73 -15.22 5.95 17.07
CA ALA A 73 -15.55 7.07 17.94
C ALA A 73 -14.89 8.37 17.48
N LEU A 74 -13.58 8.33 17.21
CA LEU A 74 -12.83 9.49 16.67
C LEU A 74 -13.43 10.00 15.36
N LYS A 75 -13.79 9.10 14.46
CA LYS A 75 -14.38 9.45 13.16
C LYS A 75 -15.80 10.02 13.33
N SER A 76 -16.58 9.48 14.26
CA SER A 76 -17.89 10.00 14.62
C SER A 76 -17.79 11.44 15.16
N TRP A 77 -16.82 11.70 16.03
CA TRP A 77 -16.58 13.05 16.57
C TRP A 77 -16.12 14.03 15.48
N GLU A 78 -15.24 13.56 14.56
CA GLU A 78 -14.82 14.36 13.40
C GLU A 78 -16.04 14.79 12.54
N VAL A 79 -16.94 13.84 12.21
CA VAL A 79 -18.15 14.13 11.43
C VAL A 79 -19.07 15.12 12.15
N MET A 80 -19.23 14.98 13.48
CA MET A 80 -20.03 15.92 14.28
C MET A 80 -19.46 17.33 14.25
N MET A 81 -18.14 17.47 14.27
CA MET A 81 -17.42 18.74 14.33
C MET A 81 -17.18 19.40 12.97
N LEU A 82 -17.51 18.75 11.86
CA LEU A 82 -17.33 19.34 10.52
C LEU A 82 -17.99 20.72 10.45
N GLY A 83 -17.20 21.74 10.14
CA GLY A 83 -17.64 23.12 9.95
C GLY A 83 -18.20 23.39 8.55
N ALA A 84 -18.80 24.57 8.38
CA ALA A 84 -19.27 25.01 7.07
C ALA A 84 -18.08 25.21 6.11
N GLY A 85 -18.12 24.51 4.97
CA GLY A 85 -17.07 24.56 3.94
C GLY A 85 -15.92 23.55 4.11
N GLU A 86 -15.88 22.81 5.22
CA GLU A 86 -14.96 21.68 5.38
C GLU A 86 -15.47 20.47 4.61
N LYS A 87 -14.55 19.71 4.00
CA LYS A 87 -14.86 18.49 3.27
C LYS A 87 -14.61 17.27 4.13
N TYR A 88 -15.55 16.33 4.07
CA TYR A 88 -15.39 15.03 4.70
C TYR A 88 -14.25 14.24 4.03
N SER A 89 -13.47 13.55 4.85
CA SER A 89 -12.48 12.56 4.41
C SER A 89 -12.78 11.22 5.08
N ASN A 90 -12.79 10.13 4.35
CA ASN A 90 -12.95 8.78 4.91
C ASN A 90 -11.66 8.21 5.50
N ALA A 91 -10.53 8.91 5.43
CA ALA A 91 -9.28 8.47 6.01
C ALA A 91 -9.38 8.35 7.54
N VAL A 92 -8.85 7.26 8.10
CA VAL A 92 -8.80 7.02 9.54
C VAL A 92 -7.37 7.14 10.06
N GLN A 93 -7.22 7.66 11.27
CA GLN A 93 -5.91 7.78 11.93
C GLN A 93 -5.57 6.47 12.64
N VAL A 94 -5.21 5.43 11.86
CA VAL A 94 -4.99 4.07 12.38
C VAL A 94 -3.94 3.95 13.49
N ARG A 95 -3.09 4.97 13.66
CA ARG A 95 -2.09 5.06 14.74
C ARG A 95 -2.58 5.79 15.99
N ALA A 96 -3.86 6.19 16.02
CA ALA A 96 -4.43 6.81 17.20
C ALA A 96 -4.41 5.85 18.39
N ARG A 97 -4.17 6.39 19.58
CA ARG A 97 -4.04 5.64 20.83
C ARG A 97 -5.04 6.17 21.85
N VAL A 98 -5.51 5.28 22.71
CA VAL A 98 -6.38 5.69 23.85
C VAL A 98 -5.69 6.72 24.72
N THR A 99 -4.38 6.56 24.95
CA THR A 99 -3.55 7.49 25.72
C THR A 99 -3.43 8.89 25.09
N SER A 100 -3.78 9.03 23.81
CA SER A 100 -3.77 10.31 23.09
C SER A 100 -5.12 11.05 23.16
N LEU A 101 -6.14 10.45 23.77
CA LEU A 101 -7.42 11.10 23.96
C LEU A 101 -7.31 12.26 24.96
N THR A 102 -7.94 13.38 24.64
CA THR A 102 -7.99 14.50 25.57
C THR A 102 -8.85 14.16 26.79
N PRO A 103 -8.67 14.87 27.92
CA PRO A 103 -9.49 14.66 29.12
C PRO A 103 -10.99 14.78 28.89
N ALA A 104 -11.42 15.47 27.84
CA ALA A 104 -12.83 15.60 27.47
C ALA A 104 -13.40 14.33 26.81
N TYR A 105 -12.60 13.59 26.04
CA TYR A 105 -13.04 12.39 25.30
C TYR A 105 -12.74 11.08 26.04
N ALA A 106 -11.73 11.05 26.89
CA ALA A 106 -11.29 9.82 27.56
C ALA A 106 -12.39 9.17 28.41
N PRO A 107 -13.21 9.91 29.23
CA PRO A 107 -14.31 9.30 29.99
C PRO A 107 -15.39 8.72 29.09
N CYS A 108 -15.78 9.42 28.01
CA CYS A 108 -16.76 8.92 27.06
C CYS A 108 -16.30 7.60 26.43
N PHE A 109 -15.03 7.54 26.04
CA PHE A 109 -14.48 6.32 25.46
C PHE A 109 -14.38 5.17 26.46
N ALA A 110 -14.08 5.45 27.73
CA ALA A 110 -14.09 4.44 28.78
C ALA A 110 -15.49 3.81 28.94
N THR A 111 -16.55 4.63 29.00
CA THR A 111 -17.93 4.15 29.03
C THR A 111 -18.29 3.33 27.78
N MET A 112 -17.82 3.74 26.59
CA MET A 112 -18.00 2.95 25.36
C MET A 112 -17.34 1.57 25.46
N LEU A 113 -16.14 1.47 26.03
CA LEU A 113 -15.44 0.20 26.23
C LEU A 113 -16.19 -0.71 27.20
N GLU A 114 -16.61 -0.20 28.33
CA GLU A 114 -17.39 -0.95 29.32
C GLU A 114 -18.67 -1.50 28.69
N THR A 115 -19.43 -0.64 27.99
CA THR A 115 -20.67 -1.02 27.32
C THR A 115 -20.44 -2.08 26.25
N LEU A 116 -19.41 -1.91 25.41
CA LEU A 116 -19.10 -2.86 24.33
C LEU A 116 -18.72 -4.24 24.88
N PHE A 117 -17.83 -4.29 25.86
CA PHE A 117 -17.33 -5.56 26.36
C PHE A 117 -18.28 -6.25 27.36
N ALA A 118 -19.33 -5.57 27.82
CA ALA A 118 -20.45 -6.17 28.52
C ALA A 118 -21.42 -6.91 27.58
N ASP A 119 -21.38 -6.63 26.28
CA ASP A 119 -22.25 -7.26 25.28
C ASP A 119 -21.88 -8.75 25.06
N SER A 120 -22.87 -9.64 25.27
CA SER A 120 -22.68 -11.09 25.17
C SER A 120 -22.29 -11.57 23.76
N VAL A 121 -22.74 -10.88 22.71
CA VAL A 121 -22.39 -11.19 21.32
C VAL A 121 -20.92 -10.91 21.09
N ILE A 122 -20.43 -9.74 21.54
CA ILE A 122 -19.00 -9.37 21.43
C ILE A 122 -18.12 -10.38 22.16
N GLN A 123 -18.49 -10.77 23.38
CA GLN A 123 -17.75 -11.77 24.15
C GLN A 123 -17.71 -13.13 23.42
N SER A 124 -18.84 -13.56 22.88
CA SER A 124 -18.94 -14.82 22.13
C SER A 124 -18.11 -14.81 20.86
N TYR A 125 -18.06 -13.67 20.14
CA TYR A 125 -17.21 -13.51 18.96
C TYR A 125 -15.71 -13.56 19.31
N ILE A 126 -15.30 -12.87 20.38
CA ILE A 126 -13.92 -12.93 20.85
C ILE A 126 -13.53 -14.37 21.17
N ALA A 127 -14.37 -15.10 21.92
CA ALA A 127 -14.12 -16.50 22.26
C ALA A 127 -14.07 -17.43 21.03
N ALA A 128 -14.91 -17.19 20.03
CA ALA A 128 -14.93 -17.99 18.81
C ALA A 128 -13.73 -17.74 17.90
N LEU A 129 -13.32 -16.47 17.74
CA LEU A 129 -12.22 -16.06 16.87
C LEU A 129 -10.85 -16.38 17.50
N SER A 130 -10.75 -16.45 18.82
CA SER A 130 -9.51 -16.74 19.54
C SER A 130 -9.16 -18.22 19.68
N LYS A 131 -9.95 -19.10 19.09
CA LYS A 131 -9.64 -20.55 19.13
C LYS A 131 -8.28 -20.84 18.51
N ASP A 132 -7.55 -21.77 19.12
CA ASP A 132 -6.18 -22.12 18.74
C ASP A 132 -6.00 -22.36 17.23
N LYS A 133 -4.99 -21.70 16.68
CA LYS A 133 -4.55 -21.81 15.27
C LYS A 133 -5.58 -21.38 14.23
N ARG A 134 -6.72 -20.79 14.64
CA ARG A 134 -7.66 -20.24 13.68
C ARG A 134 -7.04 -19.05 12.94
N ARG A 135 -7.07 -19.09 11.62
CA ARG A 135 -6.71 -17.99 10.76
C ARG A 135 -7.99 -17.33 10.24
N CYS A 136 -8.18 -16.07 10.57
CA CYS A 136 -9.24 -15.24 10.02
C CYS A 136 -8.64 -14.40 8.89
N TYR A 137 -8.97 -14.69 7.65
CA TYR A 137 -8.45 -13.94 6.49
C TYR A 137 -9.18 -12.62 6.30
N GLN A 138 -8.59 -11.72 5.52
CA GLN A 138 -9.11 -10.36 5.34
C GLN A 138 -10.59 -10.30 4.92
N PRO A 139 -11.11 -11.08 3.96
CA PRO A 139 -12.52 -11.08 3.62
C PRO A 139 -13.42 -11.53 4.80
N GLU A 140 -12.96 -12.52 5.56
CA GLU A 140 -13.64 -13.01 6.75
C GLU A 140 -13.68 -11.94 7.86
N LEU A 141 -12.56 -11.26 8.12
CA LEU A 141 -12.53 -10.17 9.10
C LEU A 141 -13.48 -9.03 8.72
N ILE A 142 -13.48 -8.64 7.46
CA ILE A 142 -14.41 -7.62 6.95
C ILE A 142 -15.85 -8.06 7.20
N HIS A 143 -16.19 -9.30 6.86
CA HIS A 143 -17.52 -9.85 7.08
C HIS A 143 -17.93 -9.76 8.55
N HIS A 144 -17.08 -10.22 9.47
CA HIS A 144 -17.39 -10.16 10.90
C HIS A 144 -17.53 -8.73 11.40
N LEU A 145 -16.67 -7.82 10.96
CA LEU A 145 -16.79 -6.41 11.34
C LEU A 145 -18.05 -5.76 10.76
N VAL A 146 -18.45 -6.09 9.53
CA VAL A 146 -19.74 -5.60 8.96
C VAL A 146 -20.92 -6.11 9.79
N TRP A 147 -20.92 -7.36 10.22
CA TRP A 147 -21.99 -7.94 11.06
C TRP A 147 -22.03 -7.32 12.45
N LEU A 148 -20.87 -7.08 13.09
CA LEU A 148 -20.77 -6.48 14.41
C LEU A 148 -20.94 -4.97 14.40
N HIS A 149 -20.77 -4.31 13.25
CA HIS A 149 -20.77 -2.86 13.12
C HIS A 149 -22.00 -2.15 13.72
N PRO A 150 -23.24 -2.67 13.56
CA PRO A 150 -24.41 -2.08 14.22
C PRO A 150 -24.29 -2.01 15.76
N ILE A 151 -23.63 -2.99 16.39
CA ILE A 151 -23.39 -2.97 17.84
C ILE A 151 -22.41 -1.85 18.20
N PHE A 152 -21.31 -1.73 17.45
CA PHE A 152 -20.32 -0.65 17.65
C PHE A 152 -20.94 0.73 17.45
N LEU A 153 -21.75 0.91 16.40
CA LEU A 153 -22.45 2.18 16.13
C LEU A 153 -23.43 2.51 17.27
N ALA A 154 -24.21 1.52 17.73
CA ALA A 154 -25.15 1.71 18.83
C ALA A 154 -24.44 2.19 20.11
N VAL A 155 -23.30 1.57 20.45
CA VAL A 155 -22.48 1.97 21.61
C VAL A 155 -21.99 3.40 21.45
N VAL A 156 -21.39 3.76 20.29
CA VAL A 156 -20.87 5.11 20.06
C VAL A 156 -21.96 6.15 20.12
N PHE A 157 -23.10 5.93 19.46
CA PHE A 157 -24.17 6.91 19.40
C PHE A 157 -24.96 7.03 20.72
N GLN A 158 -25.15 5.91 21.42
CA GLN A 158 -25.84 5.93 22.72
C GLN A 158 -25.02 6.71 23.75
N VAL A 159 -23.72 6.42 23.88
CA VAL A 159 -22.86 7.12 24.85
C VAL A 159 -22.70 8.59 24.47
N ASN A 160 -22.55 8.91 23.17
CA ASN A 160 -22.42 10.31 22.73
C ASN A 160 -23.71 11.12 22.99
N LYS A 161 -24.90 10.50 22.93
CA LYS A 161 -26.17 11.18 23.15
C LYS A 161 -26.26 11.87 24.50
N ASP A 162 -25.67 11.27 25.52
CA ASP A 162 -25.70 11.75 26.89
C ASP A 162 -24.48 12.65 27.22
N THR A 163 -23.72 13.06 26.22
CA THR A 163 -22.53 13.89 26.38
C THR A 163 -22.68 15.24 25.69
N TRP A 164 -21.75 16.16 25.95
CA TRP A 164 -21.66 17.47 25.30
C TRP A 164 -21.42 17.40 23.78
N ILE A 165 -20.95 16.25 23.28
CA ILE A 165 -20.68 16.01 21.86
C ILE A 165 -22.00 15.93 21.07
N GLY A 166 -23.05 15.42 21.70
CA GLY A 166 -24.31 15.13 21.04
C GLY A 166 -24.25 13.88 20.17
N SER A 167 -25.37 13.48 19.59
CA SER A 167 -25.41 12.31 18.71
C SER A 167 -25.79 12.67 17.28
N LEU A 168 -25.19 11.95 16.34
CA LEU A 168 -25.68 11.92 14.97
C LEU A 168 -27.08 11.28 14.94
N PRO A 169 -27.99 11.69 14.04
CA PRO A 169 -29.33 11.13 13.93
C PRO A 169 -29.25 9.70 13.34
N TYR A 170 -28.92 8.76 14.19
CA TYR A 170 -28.91 7.34 13.90
C TYR A 170 -29.92 6.65 14.81
N GLU A 171 -30.98 6.14 14.23
CA GLU A 171 -31.91 5.25 14.92
C GLU A 171 -31.41 3.82 14.64
N SER A 172 -30.81 3.19 15.65
CA SER A 172 -30.64 1.75 15.59
C SER A 172 -32.04 1.13 15.56
N SER A 173 -32.30 0.27 14.59
CA SER A 173 -33.44 -0.66 14.74
C SER A 173 -33.15 -1.45 16.01
N VAL A 174 -33.91 -1.15 17.06
CA VAL A 174 -33.83 -1.86 18.34
C VAL A 174 -34.42 -3.25 18.08
N GLU A 175 -33.58 -4.17 17.55
CA GLU A 175 -33.92 -5.59 17.53
C GLU A 175 -34.10 -6.04 19.00
N GLY A 176 -35.16 -6.77 19.29
CA GLY A 176 -35.32 -7.38 20.61
C GLY A 176 -34.11 -8.28 20.92
N THR A 177 -33.76 -8.42 22.18
CA THR A 177 -32.59 -9.18 22.62
C THR A 177 -32.58 -10.63 22.05
N GLU A 178 -33.74 -11.22 21.92
CA GLU A 178 -33.92 -12.57 21.37
C GLU A 178 -33.65 -12.62 19.86
N GLU A 179 -34.14 -11.68 19.07
CA GLU A 179 -33.91 -11.58 17.62
C GLU A 179 -32.43 -11.31 17.35
N LYS A 180 -31.84 -10.40 18.12
CA LYS A 180 -30.39 -10.12 18.07
C LYS A 180 -29.59 -11.39 18.32
N ASN A 181 -29.86 -12.11 19.41
CA ASN A 181 -29.14 -13.34 19.76
C ASN A 181 -29.35 -14.44 18.71
N ALA A 182 -30.55 -14.60 18.17
CA ALA A 182 -30.81 -15.57 17.10
C ALA A 182 -30.01 -15.27 15.83
N ARG A 183 -29.97 -14.01 15.42
CA ARG A 183 -29.21 -13.55 14.25
C ARG A 183 -27.71 -13.84 14.39
N TYR A 184 -27.10 -13.51 15.51
CA TYR A 184 -25.67 -13.74 15.72
C TYR A 184 -25.32 -15.19 16.01
N SER A 185 -26.25 -16.01 16.54
CA SER A 185 -26.03 -17.42 16.79
C SER A 185 -25.73 -18.21 15.51
N VAL A 186 -26.34 -17.84 14.39
CA VAL A 186 -26.07 -18.46 13.09
C VAL A 186 -24.62 -18.21 12.66
N GLU A 187 -24.14 -16.97 12.77
CA GLU A 187 -22.77 -16.63 12.43
C GLU A 187 -21.75 -17.26 13.39
N LEU A 188 -22.02 -17.26 14.69
CA LEU A 188 -21.18 -17.94 15.68
C LEU A 188 -21.08 -19.44 15.42
N SER A 189 -22.19 -20.08 15.03
CA SER A 189 -22.20 -21.50 14.65
C SER A 189 -21.33 -21.75 13.41
N ARG A 190 -21.34 -20.83 12.45
CA ARG A 190 -20.51 -20.89 11.24
C ARG A 190 -19.01 -20.73 11.57
N ILE A 191 -18.66 -19.77 12.45
CA ILE A 191 -17.29 -19.60 12.94
C ILE A 191 -16.79 -20.88 13.64
N ALA A 192 -17.67 -21.60 14.33
CA ALA A 192 -17.33 -22.81 15.06
C ALA A 192 -17.14 -24.05 14.18
N GLN A 193 -17.53 -24.01 12.90
CA GLN A 193 -17.37 -25.16 11.99
C GLN A 193 -15.89 -25.45 11.71
N PRO A 194 -15.49 -26.73 11.71
CA PRO A 194 -14.11 -27.14 11.43
C PRO A 194 -13.83 -27.19 9.93
N ASP A 195 -14.04 -26.08 9.24
CA ASP A 195 -13.75 -25.95 7.82
C ASP A 195 -12.26 -25.70 7.55
N THR A 196 -11.79 -26.14 6.37
CA THR A 196 -10.43 -25.77 5.90
C THR A 196 -10.36 -24.27 5.62
N ASP A 197 -9.15 -23.70 5.73
CA ASP A 197 -8.92 -22.28 5.42
C ASP A 197 -9.40 -21.93 4.01
N GLU A 198 -9.20 -22.80 3.03
CA GLU A 198 -9.63 -22.61 1.63
C GLU A 198 -11.14 -22.51 1.49
N LYS A 199 -11.91 -23.38 2.17
CA LYS A 199 -13.39 -23.34 2.12
C LYS A 199 -13.93 -22.08 2.77
N ARG A 200 -13.37 -21.68 3.92
CA ARG A 200 -13.74 -20.43 4.58
C ARG A 200 -13.42 -19.23 3.73
N PHE A 201 -12.21 -19.17 3.15
CA PHE A 201 -11.80 -18.09 2.26
C PHE A 201 -12.72 -17.98 1.05
N GLY A 202 -13.06 -19.10 0.41
CA GLY A 202 -14.01 -19.14 -0.70
C GLY A 202 -15.37 -18.57 -0.32
N TYR A 203 -15.96 -19.06 0.77
CA TYR A 203 -17.25 -18.61 1.27
C TYR A 203 -17.28 -17.09 1.55
N TYR A 204 -16.33 -16.58 2.32
CA TYR A 204 -16.32 -15.16 2.67
C TYR A 204 -15.94 -14.24 1.49
N ARG A 205 -15.19 -14.75 0.53
CA ARG A 205 -14.93 -14.03 -0.73
C ARG A 205 -16.20 -13.89 -1.56
N GLU A 206 -17.01 -14.93 -1.65
CA GLU A 206 -18.28 -14.89 -2.36
C GLU A 206 -19.27 -13.95 -1.70
N THR A 207 -19.38 -13.99 -0.37
CA THR A 207 -20.23 -13.03 0.40
C THR A 207 -19.75 -11.59 0.28
N ALA A 208 -18.46 -11.35 0.09
CA ALA A 208 -17.94 -10.01 -0.19
C ALA A 208 -18.34 -9.49 -1.58
N LEU A 209 -18.56 -10.38 -2.56
CA LEU A 209 -19.11 -10.01 -3.88
C LEU A 209 -20.60 -9.69 -3.79
N ASP A 210 -21.35 -10.39 -2.92
CA ASP A 210 -22.77 -10.08 -2.64
C ASP A 210 -22.96 -8.73 -1.95
N LYS A 211 -21.88 -8.16 -1.40
CA LYS A 211 -21.89 -6.81 -0.84
C LYS A 211 -22.37 -5.76 -1.85
N THR A 212 -22.00 -5.89 -3.12
CA THR A 212 -22.44 -4.97 -4.16
C THR A 212 -23.97 -4.99 -4.27
N MET A 213 -24.60 -6.16 -4.14
CA MET A 213 -26.07 -6.29 -4.09
C MET A 213 -26.65 -5.71 -2.80
N LEU A 214 -26.00 -5.95 -1.65
CA LEU A 214 -26.38 -5.35 -0.36
C LEU A 214 -26.26 -3.81 -0.40
N ASP A 215 -25.19 -3.27 -0.96
CA ASP A 215 -24.99 -1.84 -1.15
C ASP A 215 -26.04 -1.23 -2.10
N ILE A 216 -26.45 -1.95 -3.15
CA ILE A 216 -27.52 -1.56 -4.06
C ILE A 216 -28.87 -1.61 -3.32
N MET A 217 -29.15 -2.67 -2.57
CA MET A 217 -30.40 -2.82 -1.80
C MET A 217 -30.48 -1.80 -0.65
N MET A 218 -29.40 -1.57 0.09
CA MET A 218 -29.32 -0.59 1.17
C MET A 218 -29.27 0.85 0.65
N GLY A 219 -28.79 1.07 -0.60
CA GLY A 219 -28.81 2.38 -1.27
C GLY A 219 -30.20 2.94 -1.45
N ASN A 220 -31.22 2.08 -1.43
CA ASN A 220 -32.65 2.48 -1.45
C ASN A 220 -33.22 2.77 -0.07
N VAL A 221 -32.52 2.46 1.04
CA VAL A 221 -32.92 2.89 2.38
C VAL A 221 -32.53 4.37 2.49
N LYS A 222 -33.46 5.25 2.16
CA LYS A 222 -33.38 6.67 2.46
C LYS A 222 -33.34 6.78 3.98
N HIS A 223 -32.14 6.84 4.54
CA HIS A 223 -32.00 7.37 5.89
C HIS A 223 -32.50 8.80 5.82
N SER A 224 -33.64 9.05 6.43
CA SER A 224 -34.17 10.39 6.66
C SER A 224 -33.21 11.12 7.62
N THR A 225 -32.06 11.48 7.11
CA THR A 225 -31.12 12.29 7.89
C THR A 225 -31.52 13.74 7.69
N LYS A 226 -31.81 14.41 8.80
CA LYS A 226 -31.93 15.87 8.85
C LYS A 226 -30.58 16.59 8.63
N LEU A 227 -29.55 15.83 8.17
CA LEU A 227 -28.23 16.33 7.91
C LEU A 227 -28.07 16.56 6.40
N ASP A 228 -27.48 17.69 6.05
CA ASP A 228 -27.17 18.07 4.69
C ASP A 228 -25.66 18.15 4.44
N GLY A 229 -25.27 18.06 3.18
CA GLY A 229 -23.89 18.26 2.75
C GLY A 229 -22.88 17.23 3.28
N GLU A 230 -21.72 17.69 3.68
CA GLU A 230 -20.57 16.86 4.04
C GLU A 230 -20.82 16.01 5.30
N LYS A 231 -21.65 16.47 6.25
CA LYS A 231 -22.04 15.67 7.43
C LYS A 231 -22.87 14.46 7.05
N ALA A 232 -23.78 14.61 6.09
CA ALA A 232 -24.55 13.48 5.57
C ALA A 232 -23.68 12.46 4.86
N ILE A 233 -22.71 12.92 4.07
CA ILE A 233 -21.69 12.07 3.44
C ILE A 233 -20.89 11.32 4.50
N GLY A 234 -20.43 12.02 5.53
CA GLY A 234 -19.66 11.44 6.63
C GLY A 234 -20.44 10.38 7.42
N LEU A 235 -21.72 10.65 7.74
CA LEU A 235 -22.57 9.68 8.42
C LEU A 235 -22.81 8.42 7.56
N ASN A 236 -23.08 8.60 6.27
CA ASN A 236 -23.23 7.46 5.36
C ASN A 236 -21.96 6.61 5.28
N SER A 237 -20.79 7.26 5.21
CA SER A 237 -19.50 6.56 5.20
C SER A 237 -19.25 5.82 6.53
N LEU A 238 -19.57 6.43 7.68
CA LEU A 238 -19.49 5.76 8.97
C LEU A 238 -20.36 4.50 9.02
N ILE A 239 -21.60 4.57 8.55
CA ILE A 239 -22.54 3.44 8.62
C ILE A 239 -22.17 2.31 7.67
N ARG A 240 -21.68 2.62 6.46
CA ARG A 240 -21.55 1.63 5.38
C ARG A 240 -20.11 1.21 5.09
N GLU A 241 -19.18 2.16 5.11
CA GLU A 241 -17.83 1.96 4.58
C GLU A 241 -16.80 1.71 5.66
N PHE A 242 -17.08 2.13 6.89
CA PHE A 242 -16.08 2.14 7.97
C PHE A 242 -15.39 0.78 8.20
N PRO A 243 -16.08 -0.39 8.21
CA PRO A 243 -15.42 -1.68 8.36
C PRO A 243 -14.32 -1.92 7.32
N HIS A 244 -14.59 -1.55 6.06
CA HIS A 244 -13.65 -1.72 4.95
C HIS A 244 -12.49 -0.74 5.04
N VAL A 245 -12.80 0.52 5.36
CA VAL A 245 -11.79 1.57 5.55
C VAL A 245 -10.86 1.21 6.69
N PHE A 246 -11.40 0.70 7.80
CA PHE A 246 -10.62 0.24 8.95
C PHE A 246 -9.66 -0.89 8.57
N VAL A 247 -10.17 -1.97 7.99
CA VAL A 247 -9.32 -3.13 7.63
C VAL A 247 -8.23 -2.74 6.64
N LYS A 248 -8.55 -1.90 5.66
CA LYS A 248 -7.56 -1.36 4.72
C LYS A 248 -6.50 -0.51 5.43
N ALA A 249 -6.89 0.29 6.42
CA ALA A 249 -5.97 1.15 7.15
C ALA A 249 -5.00 0.35 8.05
N LEU A 250 -5.39 -0.85 8.51
CA LEU A 250 -4.51 -1.72 9.30
C LEU A 250 -3.19 -2.07 8.59
N ASP A 251 -3.17 -2.07 7.27
CA ASP A 251 -1.94 -2.27 6.50
C ASP A 251 -0.83 -1.27 6.87
N GLU A 252 -1.18 -0.06 7.27
CA GLU A 252 -0.23 0.97 7.69
C GLU A 252 0.49 0.63 9.00
N LEU A 253 -0.08 -0.24 9.83
CA LEU A 253 0.56 -0.71 11.06
C LEU A 253 1.57 -1.82 10.80
N MET A 254 1.40 -2.57 9.72
CA MET A 254 2.27 -3.70 9.39
C MET A 254 3.62 -3.22 8.88
N TYR A 255 3.61 -2.34 7.90
CA TYR A 255 4.82 -1.94 7.20
C TYR A 255 4.80 -0.47 6.82
N PRO A 256 5.99 0.19 6.82
CA PRO A 256 6.10 1.53 6.27
C PRO A 256 5.72 1.50 4.78
N ARG A 257 5.19 2.61 4.30
CA ARG A 257 4.91 2.78 2.87
C ARG A 257 6.17 2.58 2.06
N TRP A 258 6.03 1.92 0.94
CA TRP A 258 7.14 1.60 0.06
C TRP A 258 6.82 1.99 -1.39
N TYR A 259 7.86 2.25 -2.14
CA TYR A 259 7.77 2.65 -3.53
C TYR A 259 8.85 1.94 -4.32
N VAL A 260 8.60 1.67 -5.59
CA VAL A 260 9.54 0.90 -6.42
C VAL A 260 9.86 1.57 -7.73
N ALA A 261 11.07 1.32 -8.18
CA ALA A 261 11.48 1.55 -9.55
C ALA A 261 11.88 0.22 -10.18
N CYS A 262 11.15 -0.18 -11.23
CA CYS A 262 11.30 -1.44 -11.92
C CYS A 262 12.27 -1.32 -13.09
N PHE A 263 13.11 -2.33 -13.23
CA PHE A 263 14.09 -2.48 -14.30
C PHE A 263 14.04 -3.92 -14.81
N MET A 264 14.41 -4.13 -16.04
CA MET A 264 14.45 -5.45 -16.65
C MET A 264 15.90 -5.89 -16.86
N GLU A 265 16.17 -7.17 -16.76
CA GLU A 265 17.49 -7.71 -17.08
C GLU A 265 17.75 -7.65 -18.59
N GLU A 266 16.71 -7.75 -19.41
CA GLU A 266 16.77 -7.76 -20.86
C GLU A 266 15.78 -6.79 -21.50
N CYS A 267 16.11 -6.31 -22.68
CA CYS A 267 15.21 -5.45 -23.49
C CYS A 267 14.86 -6.07 -24.85
N ARG A 268 15.07 -7.39 -25.01
CA ARG A 268 14.85 -8.10 -26.28
C ARG A 268 13.51 -8.85 -26.35
N ILE A 269 12.69 -8.76 -25.29
CA ILE A 269 11.44 -9.49 -25.17
C ILE A 269 10.30 -8.62 -25.69
N SER A 270 9.61 -9.09 -26.75
CA SER A 270 8.57 -8.33 -27.43
C SER A 270 7.38 -7.99 -26.53
N SER A 271 6.97 -8.90 -25.62
CA SER A 271 5.87 -8.63 -24.69
C SER A 271 6.19 -7.44 -23.75
N ILE A 272 7.45 -7.27 -23.34
CA ILE A 272 7.88 -6.13 -22.52
C ILE A 272 7.74 -4.81 -23.31
N TRP A 273 8.10 -4.81 -24.59
CA TRP A 273 7.88 -3.66 -25.45
C TRP A 273 6.38 -3.37 -25.70
N GLY A 274 5.55 -4.42 -25.71
CA GLY A 274 4.10 -4.27 -25.79
C GLY A 274 3.52 -3.61 -24.56
N THR A 275 3.85 -4.11 -23.37
CA THR A 275 3.30 -3.66 -22.09
C THR A 275 3.97 -2.38 -21.58
N TYR A 276 5.26 -2.45 -21.25
CA TYR A 276 6.01 -1.31 -20.69
C TYR A 276 6.50 -0.34 -21.76
N GLY A 277 6.66 -0.82 -23.00
CA GLY A 277 7.08 -0.03 -24.14
C GLY A 277 5.95 0.72 -24.85
N GLY A 278 4.71 0.70 -24.35
CA GLY A 278 3.58 1.40 -24.95
C GLY A 278 3.39 1.02 -26.42
N ASN A 279 3.26 -0.26 -26.71
CA ASN A 279 3.19 -0.82 -28.08
C ASN A 279 4.40 -0.40 -28.93
N HIS A 280 5.60 -0.59 -28.40
CA HIS A 280 6.90 -0.28 -29.05
C HIS A 280 7.16 1.21 -29.34
N LYS A 281 6.40 2.13 -28.74
CA LYS A 281 6.58 3.59 -28.90
C LYS A 281 7.48 4.23 -27.85
N ALA A 282 7.78 3.51 -26.77
CA ALA A 282 8.58 4.02 -25.67
C ALA A 282 10.08 4.12 -26.01
N ILE A 283 10.80 4.77 -25.13
CA ILE A 283 12.26 4.80 -25.11
C ILE A 283 12.72 3.95 -23.93
N CYS A 284 13.67 3.05 -24.18
CA CYS A 284 14.27 2.23 -23.15
C CYS A 284 15.63 2.83 -22.75
N LEU A 285 15.79 3.09 -21.45
CA LEU A 285 17.03 3.60 -20.87
C LEU A 285 17.90 2.41 -20.49
N LYS A 286 19.15 2.40 -20.96
CA LYS A 286 20.17 1.41 -20.64
C LYS A 286 21.06 1.96 -19.54
N PHE A 287 20.95 1.41 -18.34
CA PHE A 287 21.74 1.82 -17.18
C PHE A 287 22.93 0.89 -16.97
N LYS A 288 24.12 1.46 -16.83
CA LYS A 288 25.27 0.77 -16.28
C LYS A 288 25.13 0.73 -14.77
N VAL A 289 25.17 -0.45 -14.18
CA VAL A 289 25.03 -0.65 -12.74
C VAL A 289 26.40 -0.97 -12.12
N ASP A 290 26.61 -0.48 -10.90
CA ASP A 290 27.81 -0.80 -10.13
C ASP A 290 27.65 -2.22 -9.59
N ASP A 291 28.66 -3.07 -9.80
CA ASP A 291 28.69 -4.45 -9.34
C ASP A 291 29.56 -4.56 -8.09
N HIS A 292 28.98 -5.00 -6.99
CA HIS A 292 29.64 -5.15 -5.70
C HIS A 292 29.37 -6.55 -5.13
N GLN A 293 30.11 -6.95 -4.11
CA GLN A 293 29.85 -8.22 -3.41
C GLN A 293 28.41 -8.35 -2.87
N ALA A 294 27.77 -7.22 -2.57
CA ALA A 294 26.37 -7.15 -2.13
C ALA A 294 25.34 -7.11 -3.29
N GLY A 295 25.76 -7.35 -4.53
CA GLY A 295 24.93 -7.30 -5.73
C GLY A 295 24.98 -5.96 -6.48
N HIS A 296 24.13 -5.81 -7.48
CA HIS A 296 24.08 -4.61 -8.32
C HIS A 296 23.48 -3.42 -7.62
N SER A 297 24.00 -2.23 -7.87
CA SER A 297 23.50 -0.98 -7.29
C SER A 297 23.50 0.19 -8.28
N LEU A 298 22.66 1.17 -7.98
CA LEU A 298 22.60 2.45 -8.68
C LEU A 298 22.68 3.60 -7.68
N LYS A 299 23.54 4.57 -7.95
CA LYS A 299 23.71 5.72 -7.06
C LYS A 299 22.62 6.75 -7.31
N LEU A 300 21.70 6.90 -6.34
CA LEU A 300 20.55 7.80 -6.39
C LEU A 300 20.64 8.85 -5.28
N LYS A 301 20.11 10.04 -5.57
CA LYS A 301 19.93 11.11 -4.59
C LYS A 301 18.64 10.87 -3.83
N VAL A 302 18.74 10.28 -2.63
CA VAL A 302 17.61 9.88 -1.78
C VAL A 302 17.34 10.89 -0.68
N PRO A 303 16.09 11.00 -0.19
CA PRO A 303 15.78 11.86 0.93
C PRO A 303 16.41 11.32 2.21
N LYS A 304 16.96 12.22 3.02
CA LYS A 304 17.40 12.02 4.40
C LYS A 304 16.45 12.73 5.35
N GLU A 305 16.52 12.39 6.64
CA GLU A 305 15.77 13.08 7.68
C GLU A 305 16.01 14.58 7.63
N SER A 306 14.91 15.32 7.77
CA SER A 306 14.89 16.78 7.79
C SER A 306 14.96 17.28 9.22
N LEU A 307 15.72 18.36 9.45
CA LEU A 307 15.74 19.05 10.73
C LEU A 307 14.58 20.08 10.84
N ASP A 308 14.02 20.54 9.70
CA ASP A 308 13.04 21.65 9.63
C ASP A 308 11.97 21.41 8.54
N ASP A 309 11.24 20.31 8.56
CA ASP A 309 10.19 19.97 7.56
C ASP A 309 10.62 19.99 6.07
N SER A 310 11.86 20.39 5.77
CA SER A 310 12.42 20.38 4.42
C SER A 310 13.18 19.08 4.15
N LEU A 311 12.90 18.40 3.03
CA LEU A 311 13.61 17.19 2.65
C LEU A 311 15.04 17.51 2.20
N VAL A 312 16.01 16.97 2.91
CA VAL A 312 17.42 16.99 2.52
C VAL A 312 17.73 15.73 1.73
N TYR A 313 18.40 15.86 0.58
CA TYR A 313 18.70 14.74 -0.31
C TYR A 313 20.21 14.50 -0.40
N ASP A 314 20.64 13.24 -0.33
CA ASP A 314 22.04 12.84 -0.50
C ASP A 314 22.18 11.60 -1.38
N PHE A 315 23.34 11.45 -2.03
CA PHE A 315 23.61 10.32 -2.91
C PHE A 315 23.94 9.05 -2.11
N LYS A 316 23.11 8.01 -2.28
CA LYS A 316 23.29 6.69 -1.68
C LYS A 316 23.28 5.61 -2.77
N ASN A 317 24.05 4.56 -2.57
CA ASN A 317 23.96 3.36 -3.41
C ASN A 317 22.66 2.61 -3.02
N MET A 318 21.75 2.49 -3.99
CA MET A 318 20.52 1.75 -3.85
C MET A 318 20.67 0.41 -4.56
N HIS A 319 20.45 -0.68 -3.83
CA HIS A 319 20.65 -2.03 -4.34
C HIS A 319 19.45 -2.51 -5.13
N PHE A 320 19.72 -3.18 -6.22
CA PHE A 320 18.74 -3.90 -6.99
C PHE A 320 18.42 -5.25 -6.33
N GLN A 321 17.17 -5.58 -6.29
CA GLN A 321 16.66 -6.86 -5.81
C GLN A 321 15.98 -7.56 -6.99
N ALA A 322 16.39 -8.80 -7.29
CA ALA A 322 15.70 -9.59 -8.29
C ALA A 322 14.30 -9.96 -7.81
N VAL A 323 13.33 -9.89 -8.70
CA VAL A 323 11.97 -10.33 -8.40
C VAL A 323 11.92 -11.85 -8.36
N SER A 324 11.36 -12.39 -7.31
CA SER A 324 11.06 -13.81 -7.15
C SER A 324 9.67 -14.11 -7.71
N TYR A 325 9.56 -15.14 -8.52
CA TYR A 325 8.29 -15.52 -9.16
C TYR A 325 7.72 -16.75 -8.46
N SER A 326 6.50 -16.65 -7.96
CA SER A 326 5.80 -17.71 -7.23
C SER A 326 4.43 -17.98 -7.82
N ARG A 327 3.87 -19.16 -7.55
CA ARG A 327 2.47 -19.48 -7.86
C ARG A 327 1.51 -19.05 -6.78
N GLU A 328 2.01 -18.79 -5.59
CA GLU A 328 1.23 -18.49 -4.39
C GLU A 328 1.67 -17.18 -3.77
N PHE A 329 0.73 -16.49 -3.15
CA PHE A 329 1.02 -15.31 -2.36
C PHE A 329 1.56 -15.70 -0.96
N SER A 330 2.33 -14.80 -0.37
CA SER A 330 2.80 -14.97 1.00
C SER A 330 1.66 -14.78 1.99
N HIS A 331 1.50 -15.74 2.92
CA HIS A 331 0.59 -15.62 4.05
C HIS A 331 1.25 -14.83 5.18
N VAL A 332 0.60 -13.79 5.68
CA VAL A 332 1.16 -12.87 6.66
C VAL A 332 0.23 -12.73 7.86
N ASP A 333 0.73 -13.08 9.05
CA ASP A 333 0.02 -12.89 10.31
C ASP A 333 0.10 -11.42 10.75
N PHE A 334 -1.07 -10.75 10.79
CA PHE A 334 -1.15 -9.34 11.15
C PHE A 334 -0.56 -9.05 12.54
N PHE A 335 -1.01 -9.77 13.57
CA PHE A 335 -0.60 -9.50 14.96
C PHE A 335 0.89 -9.68 15.19
N ARG A 336 1.54 -10.53 14.40
CA ARG A 336 2.98 -10.76 14.44
C ARG A 336 3.78 -9.88 13.49
N THR A 337 3.11 -9.00 12.73
CA THR A 337 3.75 -8.27 11.63
C THR A 337 3.59 -6.75 11.74
N MET A 338 3.09 -6.23 12.84
CA MET A 338 2.90 -4.79 13.07
C MET A 338 4.23 -4.04 13.28
N GLY A 339 5.17 -4.19 12.34
CA GLY A 339 6.53 -3.62 12.42
C GLY A 339 6.62 -2.11 12.15
N ASN A 340 5.51 -1.47 11.75
CA ASN A 340 5.43 -0.03 11.56
C ASN A 340 4.76 0.70 12.74
N THR A 341 4.76 0.04 13.88
CA THR A 341 4.25 0.55 15.16
C THR A 341 5.42 0.62 16.14
N SER A 342 5.46 1.62 17.02
CA SER A 342 6.50 1.68 18.04
C SER A 342 6.41 0.46 18.98
N PRO A 343 7.52 -0.08 19.48
CA PRO A 343 7.48 -1.22 20.39
C PRO A 343 6.60 -0.97 21.63
N GLU A 344 6.60 0.25 22.13
CA GLU A 344 5.75 0.67 23.25
C GLU A 344 4.27 0.59 22.91
N ALA A 345 3.85 1.19 21.77
CA ALA A 345 2.46 1.15 21.34
C ALA A 345 2.02 -0.29 20.99
N LEU A 346 2.93 -1.09 20.40
CA LEU A 346 2.65 -2.48 20.09
C LEU A 346 2.37 -3.28 21.36
N LEU A 347 3.17 -3.11 22.41
CA LEU A 347 2.96 -3.79 23.68
C LEU A 347 1.70 -3.29 24.38
N GLN A 348 1.58 -1.98 24.59
CA GLN A 348 0.52 -1.40 25.42
C GLN A 348 -0.86 -1.47 24.77
N ASP A 349 -0.96 -1.24 23.47
CA ASP A 349 -2.26 -1.10 22.80
C ASP A 349 -2.74 -2.40 22.16
N TRP A 350 -1.81 -3.33 21.84
CA TRP A 350 -2.13 -4.55 21.08
C TRP A 350 -1.88 -5.84 21.88
N HIS A 351 -0.77 -5.96 22.59
CA HIS A 351 -0.34 -7.20 23.23
C HIS A 351 -0.50 -7.22 24.75
N SER A 352 -1.09 -6.18 25.34
CA SER A 352 -1.37 -6.11 26.79
C SER A 352 -2.84 -5.81 27.05
N ASP A 353 -3.34 -6.25 28.22
CA ASP A 353 -4.65 -5.84 28.75
C ASP A 353 -4.63 -4.47 29.43
N GLY A 354 -3.46 -3.87 29.53
CA GLY A 354 -3.23 -2.60 30.25
C GLY A 354 -2.85 -2.80 31.71
N GLU A 355 -2.83 -4.04 32.21
CA GLU A 355 -2.41 -4.39 33.57
C GLU A 355 -1.09 -5.19 33.53
N LEU A 356 -1.14 -6.50 33.76
CA LEU A 356 0.04 -7.35 33.85
C LEU A 356 0.03 -8.54 32.86
N SER A 357 -1.04 -8.70 32.11
CA SER A 357 -1.17 -9.80 31.17
C SER A 357 -0.73 -9.41 29.77
N PHE A 358 0.04 -10.29 29.15
CA PHE A 358 0.54 -10.14 27.78
C PHE A 358 0.13 -11.34 26.93
N SER A 359 -0.16 -11.07 25.66
CA SER A 359 -0.37 -12.14 24.68
C SER A 359 0.93 -12.93 24.46
N SER A 360 0.81 -14.25 24.38
CA SER A 360 1.93 -15.14 24.03
C SER A 360 2.50 -14.83 22.63
N SER A 361 1.73 -14.16 21.79
CA SER A 361 2.17 -13.76 20.46
C SER A 361 3.22 -12.64 20.46
N CYS A 362 3.53 -12.01 21.60
CA CYS A 362 4.54 -10.96 21.70
C CYS A 362 5.94 -11.46 22.13
N GLU A 363 6.13 -12.74 22.40
CA GLU A 363 7.41 -13.32 22.85
C GLU A 363 8.59 -12.93 21.93
N TRP A 364 8.36 -12.78 20.64
CA TRP A 364 9.38 -12.37 19.68
C TRP A 364 9.91 -10.94 19.92
N LEU A 365 9.13 -10.05 20.54
CA LEU A 365 9.55 -8.68 20.88
C LEU A 365 10.60 -8.66 22.01
N PHE A 366 10.56 -9.67 22.87
CA PHE A 366 11.47 -9.82 24.01
C PHE A 366 12.62 -10.78 23.71
N SER A 367 12.59 -11.43 22.53
CA SER A 367 13.63 -12.36 22.14
C SER A 367 14.95 -11.62 21.87
N GLU A 368 16.01 -12.01 22.56
CA GLU A 368 17.38 -11.58 22.25
C GLU A 368 17.88 -12.13 20.91
N ASP A 369 17.10 -13.00 20.26
CA ASP A 369 17.42 -13.56 18.96
C ASP A 369 17.29 -12.50 17.84
N LYS A 370 18.40 -11.81 17.58
CA LYS A 370 18.51 -10.87 16.43
C LYS A 370 18.14 -11.53 15.09
N GLN A 371 18.21 -12.86 14.98
CA GLN A 371 17.84 -13.58 13.78
C GLN A 371 16.31 -13.69 13.63
N ALA A 372 15.55 -13.72 14.73
CA ALA A 372 14.08 -13.72 14.67
C ALA A 372 13.56 -12.41 14.06
N THR A 373 14.09 -11.28 14.51
CA THR A 373 13.78 -9.96 13.95
C THR A 373 14.22 -9.86 12.48
N ALA A 374 15.43 -10.35 12.15
CA ALA A 374 15.93 -10.36 10.78
C ALA A 374 15.02 -11.20 9.86
N ARG A 375 14.63 -12.42 10.27
CA ARG A 375 13.70 -13.30 9.52
C ARG A 375 12.32 -12.66 9.30
N HIS A 376 11.84 -11.87 10.27
CA HIS A 376 10.59 -11.12 10.13
C HIS A 376 10.70 -10.07 9.00
N PHE A 377 11.78 -9.29 9.00
CA PHE A 377 12.03 -8.31 7.94
C PHE A 377 12.38 -8.95 6.59
N GLU A 378 13.01 -10.11 6.56
CA GLU A 378 13.26 -10.87 5.33
C GLU A 378 11.95 -11.30 4.64
N LYS A 379 10.98 -11.82 5.40
CA LYS A 379 9.65 -12.14 4.88
C LYS A 379 8.96 -10.92 4.28
N PHE A 380 9.03 -9.79 4.97
CA PHE A 380 8.53 -8.53 4.42
C PHE A 380 9.23 -8.15 3.13
N ASN A 381 10.56 -8.17 3.11
CA ASN A 381 11.33 -7.83 1.92
C ASN A 381 10.97 -8.74 0.74
N ALA A 382 10.76 -10.03 1.00
CA ALA A 382 10.33 -10.98 -0.01
C ALA A 382 8.98 -10.58 -0.63
N THR A 383 8.03 -10.06 0.14
CA THR A 383 6.73 -9.61 -0.41
C THR A 383 6.86 -8.41 -1.35
N LEU A 384 7.87 -7.54 -1.14
CA LEU A 384 8.11 -6.37 -1.99
C LEU A 384 8.71 -6.73 -3.35
N THR A 385 9.34 -7.88 -3.42
CA THR A 385 10.05 -8.40 -4.60
C THR A 385 9.49 -9.73 -5.08
N SER A 386 8.25 -10.05 -4.74
CA SER A 386 7.53 -11.22 -5.26
C SER A 386 6.51 -10.81 -6.32
N LYS A 387 6.31 -11.67 -7.31
CA LYS A 387 5.34 -11.53 -8.39
C LYS A 387 4.81 -12.90 -8.79
N LEU A 388 3.60 -12.94 -9.36
CA LEU A 388 3.08 -14.20 -9.88
C LEU A 388 3.91 -14.74 -11.04
N SER A 389 4.02 -16.06 -11.14
CA SER A 389 4.83 -16.75 -12.15
C SER A 389 4.48 -16.41 -13.61
N HIS A 390 3.26 -15.90 -13.87
CA HIS A 390 2.86 -15.44 -15.20
C HIS A 390 3.75 -14.30 -15.75
N TRP A 391 4.42 -13.58 -14.86
CA TRP A 391 5.30 -12.45 -15.18
C TRP A 391 6.80 -12.82 -15.23
N GLU A 392 7.14 -14.10 -15.07
CA GLU A 392 8.53 -14.58 -14.99
C GLU A 392 9.38 -14.19 -16.22
N SER A 393 8.72 -14.05 -17.38
CA SER A 393 9.39 -13.60 -18.60
C SER A 393 9.98 -12.18 -18.52
N GLU A 394 9.56 -11.37 -17.54
CA GLU A 394 10.05 -10.00 -17.37
C GLU A 394 11.46 -9.94 -16.80
N LYS A 395 11.89 -10.96 -16.04
CA LYS A 395 13.19 -10.98 -15.37
C LYS A 395 13.48 -9.64 -14.67
N GLU A 396 12.53 -9.23 -13.85
CA GLU A 396 12.48 -7.89 -13.25
C GLU A 396 13.48 -7.75 -12.10
N PHE A 397 14.09 -6.59 -12.01
CA PHE A 397 14.86 -6.11 -10.88
C PHE A 397 14.21 -4.85 -10.30
N ARG A 398 14.20 -4.71 -9.00
CA ARG A 398 13.60 -3.57 -8.29
C ARG A 398 14.59 -2.84 -7.42
N ILE A 399 14.50 -1.52 -7.44
CA ILE A 399 15.01 -0.71 -6.33
C ILE A 399 13.80 -0.34 -5.48
N VAL A 400 13.85 -0.69 -4.19
CA VAL A 400 12.77 -0.40 -3.23
C VAL A 400 13.16 0.83 -2.41
N LEU A 401 12.31 1.86 -2.45
CA LEU A 401 12.41 3.05 -1.62
C LEU A 401 11.48 2.90 -0.43
N ARG A 402 12.06 2.84 0.77
CA ARG A 402 11.37 2.85 2.06
C ARG A 402 11.81 4.09 2.83
N SER A 403 10.88 4.74 3.48
CA SER A 403 11.17 5.91 4.29
C SER A 403 10.10 6.07 5.37
N ASN A 404 10.52 6.50 6.53
CA ASN A 404 9.62 6.94 7.59
C ASN A 404 9.06 8.35 7.33
N MET A 405 9.58 9.03 6.32
CA MET A 405 9.11 10.35 5.88
C MET A 405 7.87 10.22 5.00
N ASP A 406 7.04 11.24 4.98
CA ASP A 406 5.88 11.29 4.09
C ASP A 406 6.29 11.52 2.63
N LEU A 407 6.30 10.44 1.87
CA LEU A 407 6.56 10.42 0.43
C LEU A 407 5.29 10.19 -0.41
N ARG A 408 4.09 10.48 0.12
CA ARG A 408 2.81 10.30 -0.61
C ARG A 408 2.76 11.16 -1.87
N GLU A 409 3.31 12.35 -1.81
CA GLU A 409 3.41 13.25 -2.94
C GLU A 409 4.38 12.70 -4.00
N GLY A 410 3.90 12.57 -5.25
CA GLY A 410 4.67 12.00 -6.36
C GLY A 410 5.98 12.74 -6.65
N ALA A 411 6.03 14.04 -6.46
CA ALA A 411 7.24 14.85 -6.66
C ALA A 411 8.39 14.40 -5.74
N LYS A 412 8.09 14.05 -4.49
CA LYS A 412 9.08 13.57 -3.51
C LYS A 412 9.68 12.21 -3.84
N ARG A 413 9.07 11.47 -4.78
CA ARG A 413 9.49 10.14 -5.23
C ARG A 413 10.28 10.14 -6.53
N LYS A 414 10.63 11.30 -7.06
CA LYS A 414 11.50 11.47 -8.22
C LYS A 414 12.95 11.58 -7.74
N LEU A 415 13.70 10.49 -7.83
CA LEU A 415 15.08 10.44 -7.35
C LEU A 415 16.07 10.65 -8.50
N ARG A 416 17.04 11.54 -8.30
CA ARG A 416 18.04 11.85 -9.33
C ARG A 416 19.16 10.83 -9.35
N TYR A 417 19.56 10.40 -10.55
CA TYR A 417 20.73 9.59 -10.79
C TYR A 417 21.88 10.40 -11.38
N LYS A 418 23.09 9.85 -11.35
CA LYS A 418 24.25 10.50 -12.00
C LYS A 418 24.22 10.18 -13.50
N PHE A 419 24.37 11.17 -14.36
CA PHE A 419 24.34 11.01 -15.83
C PHE A 419 25.31 9.95 -16.34
N LYS A 420 26.45 9.75 -15.69
CA LYS A 420 27.41 8.68 -16.03
C LYS A 420 26.85 7.27 -15.96
N SER A 421 25.80 7.04 -15.15
CA SER A 421 25.15 5.74 -15.01
C SER A 421 24.20 5.41 -16.18
N LEU A 422 23.77 6.40 -16.95
CA LEU A 422 22.98 6.19 -18.17
C LEU A 422 23.94 5.91 -19.32
N ASP A 423 24.03 4.65 -19.77
CA ASP A 423 24.92 4.23 -20.86
C ASP A 423 24.39 4.64 -22.23
N GLY A 424 23.09 4.48 -22.45
CA GLY A 424 22.46 4.79 -23.72
C GLY A 424 20.95 4.80 -23.71
N LEU A 425 20.35 5.20 -24.83
CA LEU A 425 18.93 5.15 -25.11
C LEU A 425 18.66 4.17 -26.26
N ILE A 426 17.62 3.32 -26.09
CA ILE A 426 17.16 2.40 -27.14
C ILE A 426 15.75 2.87 -27.55
N PHE A 427 15.62 3.31 -28.78
CA PHE A 427 14.34 3.70 -29.35
C PHE A 427 13.54 2.46 -29.76
N GLY A 428 12.28 2.40 -29.37
CA GLY A 428 11.38 1.35 -29.79
C GLY A 428 11.13 1.35 -31.31
N ILE A 429 10.64 0.24 -31.85
CA ILE A 429 10.39 0.10 -33.29
C ILE A 429 9.45 1.20 -33.80
N ALA A 430 8.44 1.54 -33.01
CA ALA A 430 7.41 2.53 -33.35
C ALA A 430 7.61 3.91 -32.66
N THR A 431 8.79 4.16 -32.07
CA THR A 431 9.10 5.49 -31.51
C THR A 431 9.11 6.53 -32.63
N SER A 432 8.35 7.64 -32.44
CA SER A 432 8.22 8.67 -33.46
C SER A 432 9.55 9.38 -33.73
N ILE A 433 9.74 9.87 -34.95
CA ILE A 433 10.92 10.64 -35.33
C ILE A 433 11.03 11.90 -34.46
N ALA A 434 9.91 12.55 -34.16
CA ALA A 434 9.88 13.75 -33.29
C ALA A 434 10.43 13.43 -31.89
N ASP A 435 9.98 12.31 -31.27
CA ASP A 435 10.47 11.90 -29.95
C ASP A 435 11.95 11.53 -29.98
N LYS A 436 12.42 10.90 -31.06
CA LYS A 436 13.86 10.57 -31.23
C LYS A 436 14.71 11.85 -31.26
N ILE A 437 14.31 12.83 -32.10
CA ILE A 437 15.00 14.12 -32.23
C ILE A 437 15.04 14.82 -30.87
N ARG A 438 13.90 14.94 -30.20
CA ARG A 438 13.82 15.57 -28.90
C ARG A 438 14.68 14.89 -27.84
N ALA A 439 14.70 13.55 -27.81
CA ALA A 439 15.56 12.79 -26.90
C ALA A 439 17.05 13.03 -27.16
N ILE A 440 17.44 13.13 -28.44
CA ILE A 440 18.83 13.44 -28.86
C ILE A 440 19.22 14.84 -28.40
N GLU A 441 18.35 15.85 -28.58
CA GLU A 441 18.58 17.24 -28.14
C GLU A 441 18.77 17.33 -26.62
N VAL A 442 17.92 16.65 -25.83
CA VAL A 442 18.05 16.58 -24.37
C VAL A 442 19.39 15.97 -23.96
N ILE A 443 19.77 14.83 -24.61
CA ILE A 443 21.05 14.19 -24.32
C ILE A 443 22.23 15.07 -24.73
N LYS A 444 22.13 15.81 -25.82
CA LYS A 444 23.18 16.77 -26.25
C LYS A 444 23.40 17.83 -25.19
N ALA A 445 22.32 18.46 -24.72
CA ALA A 445 22.40 19.43 -23.64
C ALA A 445 23.00 18.84 -22.34
N LEU A 446 22.62 17.62 -21.98
CA LEU A 446 23.21 16.91 -20.84
C LEU A 446 24.69 16.59 -21.04
N CYS A 447 25.10 16.20 -22.24
CA CYS A 447 26.51 15.94 -22.57
C CYS A 447 27.34 17.21 -22.43
N ASP A 448 26.86 18.33 -22.94
CA ASP A 448 27.51 19.64 -22.80
C ASP A 448 27.64 20.03 -21.33
N LYS A 449 26.54 19.96 -20.57
CA LYS A 449 26.51 20.29 -19.14
C LYS A 449 27.47 19.42 -18.30
N HIS A 450 27.56 18.12 -18.61
CA HIS A 450 28.37 17.17 -17.85
C HIS A 450 29.74 16.88 -18.49
N LYS A 451 30.10 17.59 -19.56
CA LYS A 451 31.38 17.43 -20.31
C LYS A 451 31.60 15.98 -20.77
N ARG A 452 30.52 15.29 -21.16
CA ARG A 452 30.56 13.92 -21.67
C ARG A 452 30.63 13.94 -23.20
N LYS A 453 31.71 13.40 -23.78
CA LYS A 453 31.99 13.48 -25.23
C LYS A 453 31.25 12.42 -26.05
N THR A 454 30.85 11.29 -25.44
CA THR A 454 30.25 10.17 -26.16
C THR A 454 28.98 9.71 -25.48
N PHE A 455 27.96 9.38 -26.25
CA PHE A 455 26.72 8.76 -25.79
C PHE A 455 26.17 7.81 -26.83
N ASN A 456 25.56 6.70 -26.41
CA ASN A 456 25.09 5.65 -27.32
C ASN A 456 23.58 5.78 -27.56
N PHE A 457 23.17 5.81 -28.80
CA PHE A 457 21.79 5.68 -29.22
C PHE A 457 21.62 4.37 -29.96
N TYR A 458 20.51 3.69 -29.75
CA TYR A 458 20.20 2.42 -30.38
C TYR A 458 18.81 2.45 -30.99
N GLN A 459 18.61 1.71 -32.08
CA GLN A 459 17.30 1.48 -32.68
C GLN A 459 16.91 0.01 -32.52
N ALA A 460 15.78 -0.24 -31.87
CA ALA A 460 15.21 -1.58 -31.81
C ALA A 460 14.53 -1.95 -33.13
N TYR A 461 14.65 -3.21 -33.49
CA TYR A 461 14.00 -3.79 -34.69
C TYR A 461 13.62 -5.26 -34.43
N TYR A 462 12.69 -5.77 -35.21
CA TYR A 462 12.36 -7.19 -35.21
C TYR A 462 13.34 -7.94 -36.12
N ASP A 463 14.01 -8.94 -35.57
CA ASP A 463 14.91 -9.84 -36.33
C ASP A 463 14.15 -11.13 -36.65
N PRO A 464 13.79 -11.38 -37.93
CA PRO A 464 13.06 -12.57 -38.35
C PRO A 464 13.84 -13.87 -38.10
N ALA A 465 15.19 -13.82 -38.16
CA ALA A 465 16.03 -14.99 -37.99
C ALA A 465 16.03 -15.52 -36.56
N SER A 466 16.15 -14.61 -35.57
CA SER A 466 16.08 -14.97 -34.15
C SER A 466 14.66 -14.92 -33.56
N LYS A 467 13.67 -14.46 -34.32
CA LYS A 467 12.28 -14.23 -33.90
C LYS A 467 12.19 -13.38 -32.62
N ALA A 468 13.09 -12.42 -32.45
CA ALA A 468 13.24 -11.60 -31.26
C ALA A 468 13.42 -10.11 -31.61
N ILE A 469 13.26 -9.26 -30.62
CA ILE A 469 13.65 -7.87 -30.74
C ILE A 469 15.16 -7.78 -30.56
N ARG A 470 15.83 -7.13 -31.50
CA ARG A 470 17.24 -6.75 -31.41
C ARG A 470 17.37 -5.24 -31.45
N TYR A 471 18.54 -4.72 -31.14
CA TYR A 471 18.84 -3.30 -31.26
C TYR A 471 20.28 -3.13 -31.70
N ASP A 472 20.48 -2.22 -32.63
CA ASP A 472 21.80 -1.85 -33.17
C ASP A 472 22.08 -0.38 -32.85
N LEU A 473 23.38 -0.06 -32.85
CA LEU A 473 23.84 1.30 -32.62
C LEU A 473 23.35 2.21 -33.75
N LEU A 474 22.68 3.28 -33.39
CA LEU A 474 22.23 4.34 -34.27
C LEU A 474 23.32 5.40 -34.35
N GLU A 475 23.86 5.65 -35.55
CA GLU A 475 24.80 6.73 -35.78
C GLU A 475 24.06 8.08 -35.74
N VAL A 476 24.43 8.91 -34.77
CA VAL A 476 23.84 10.24 -34.59
C VAL A 476 24.94 11.29 -34.81
N PRO A 477 24.74 12.24 -35.75
CA PRO A 477 25.70 13.31 -35.99
C PRO A 477 26.02 14.10 -34.71
N GLY A 478 27.30 14.35 -34.46
CA GLY A 478 27.74 15.04 -33.23
C GLY A 478 28.03 14.14 -32.03
N PHE A 479 27.79 12.82 -32.13
CA PHE A 479 28.16 11.86 -31.11
C PHE A 479 29.17 10.84 -31.64
N PRO A 480 30.47 11.06 -31.43
CA PRO A 480 31.49 10.10 -31.88
C PRO A 480 31.34 8.74 -31.17
N ARG A 481 31.66 7.66 -31.87
CA ARG A 481 31.64 6.31 -31.28
C ARG A 481 32.63 6.24 -30.11
N LYS A 482 32.25 5.54 -29.06
CA LYS A 482 33.27 5.08 -28.09
C LYS A 482 34.28 4.19 -28.83
N PRO A 483 35.59 4.38 -28.64
CA PRO A 483 36.55 3.40 -29.08
C PRO A 483 36.18 2.05 -28.49
N THR A 484 36.12 1.03 -29.32
CA THR A 484 35.89 -0.39 -28.93
C THR A 484 36.98 -0.90 -28.00
#